data_4d966b96232aa9865d0ce95b09f34b11
#
_entry.id   4d966b96232aa9865d0ce95b09f34b11
#
_cell.length_a   1.000
_cell.length_b   1.000
_cell.length_c   1.000
_cell.angle_alpha   90.00
_cell.angle_beta   90.00
_cell.angle_gamma   90.00
#
_symmetry.space_group_name_H-M   'P 1'
#
loop_
_entity.id
_entity.type
_entity.pdbx_description
1 polymer ?
#
loop_
_entity_poly.entity_id
_entity_poly.type
_entity_poly.pdbx_seq_one_letter_code
_entity_poly.pdbx_strand_id
1 'polypeptide(L)'
;VDGFVLVKDGRIVEIGEGPVPEALSGVPRIDVGEDRIIPGMIDLHIHGAGGWPVEGVGAAELGSLAAYLAAFGVTGFLPSASARAPEVLEQTVVAIRDAMAAAPSILGAHLEGPYLSTAMKGAMNASVFRAPSLAEVDHLIALSGGTIRRVTLAPELPGALEVSAHLVARGVAVAGGHTDATYDQTTDAIDGGVRIANHTYNAMKGLHHREPGALGAYMTDDRVLCEVICDFLHVHPAALKVLLRVAGYDRVAVISDAIPAAGMPPGDYHLLGRDVRIDEQGFSKLANGTIAGSTKLMLDGLRNLVEGLGVAWADALHMTSQTAARAIGLGARKGSLAPGKDADLVVLSADWQVRYTVIGGEIVRRPEDPAPVLNPAFLAARICH
;
A
#
# COMPACT_ATOMS: atom_id res chain seq x y z
N VAL A 1 26.51 10.35 -0.03
CA VAL A 1 27.56 10.01 0.94
C VAL A 1 27.91 8.55 0.72
N ASP A 2 29.16 8.26 0.48
CA ASP A 2 29.64 6.87 0.42
C ASP A 2 29.47 6.23 1.79
N GLY A 3 29.02 5.00 1.83
CA GLY A 3 28.75 4.33 3.09
C GLY A 3 28.47 2.85 2.93
N PHE A 4 28.19 2.17 4.04
CA PHE A 4 27.85 0.76 4.06
C PHE A 4 26.71 0.46 5.05
N VAL A 5 26.04 -0.66 4.82
CA VAL A 5 25.07 -1.24 5.75
C VAL A 5 25.55 -2.63 6.12
N LEU A 6 25.80 -2.85 7.41
CA LEU A 6 26.17 -4.17 7.95
C LEU A 6 24.91 -4.88 8.42
N VAL A 7 24.70 -6.10 7.90
CA VAL A 7 23.56 -6.95 8.23
C VAL A 7 24.02 -8.22 8.92
N LYS A 8 23.36 -8.60 10.00
CA LYS A 8 23.58 -9.86 10.71
C LYS A 8 22.24 -10.39 11.25
N ASP A 9 22.00 -11.67 11.10
CA ASP A 9 20.81 -12.37 11.60
C ASP A 9 19.49 -11.65 11.21
N GLY A 10 19.41 -11.20 9.96
CA GLY A 10 18.23 -10.51 9.41
C GLY A 10 18.04 -9.07 9.87
N ARG A 11 19.00 -8.50 10.61
CA ARG A 11 18.94 -7.17 11.19
C ARG A 11 20.05 -6.26 10.68
N ILE A 12 19.75 -4.97 10.60
CA ILE A 12 20.78 -3.94 10.42
C ILE A 12 21.54 -3.82 11.74
N VAL A 13 22.84 -4.02 11.71
CA VAL A 13 23.73 -3.90 12.86
C VAL A 13 24.38 -2.52 12.91
N GLU A 14 24.81 -2.04 11.74
CA GLU A 14 25.54 -0.78 11.62
C GLU A 14 25.23 -0.13 10.26
N ILE A 15 25.24 1.18 10.26
CA ILE A 15 25.29 2.01 9.06
C ILE A 15 26.47 2.94 9.24
N GLY A 16 27.44 2.85 8.34
CA GLY A 16 28.65 3.65 8.39
C GLY A 16 28.79 4.58 7.18
N GLU A 17 29.44 5.71 7.39
CA GLU A 17 29.86 6.62 6.33
C GLU A 17 31.32 6.31 5.92
N GLY A 18 31.64 6.49 4.66
CA GLY A 18 32.96 6.22 4.10
C GLY A 18 33.24 4.74 3.81
N PRO A 19 34.51 4.36 3.64
CA PRO A 19 34.89 3.00 3.27
C PRO A 19 34.60 1.99 4.39
N VAL A 20 34.35 0.75 3.99
CA VAL A 20 34.14 -0.35 4.95
C VAL A 20 35.38 -0.50 5.84
N PRO A 21 35.23 -0.51 7.19
CA PRO A 21 36.34 -0.68 8.11
C PRO A 21 37.13 -1.98 7.88
N GLU A 22 38.46 -1.94 8.08
CA GLU A 22 39.34 -3.11 7.92
C GLU A 22 38.93 -4.29 8.81
N ALA A 23 38.38 -4.02 9.98
CA ALA A 23 37.84 -5.01 10.90
C ALA A 23 36.71 -5.87 10.29
N LEU A 24 36.07 -5.42 9.23
CA LEU A 24 35.02 -6.12 8.49
C LEU A 24 35.55 -6.78 7.20
N SER A 25 36.86 -6.82 6.96
CA SER A 25 37.45 -7.36 5.72
C SER A 25 37.12 -8.84 5.44
N GLY A 26 36.85 -9.64 6.48
CA GLY A 26 36.39 -11.01 6.39
C GLY A 26 34.89 -11.25 6.22
N VAL A 27 34.09 -10.18 6.23
CA VAL A 27 32.64 -10.28 6.06
C VAL A 27 32.30 -10.30 4.56
N PRO A 28 31.47 -11.25 4.09
CA PRO A 28 30.97 -11.22 2.73
C PRO A 28 30.33 -9.87 2.39
N ARG A 29 30.67 -9.30 1.24
CA ARG A 29 30.17 -7.98 0.84
C ARG A 29 29.67 -7.96 -0.59
N ILE A 30 28.73 -7.07 -0.85
CA ILE A 30 28.28 -6.70 -2.18
C ILE A 30 28.66 -5.24 -2.37
N ASP A 31 29.49 -4.99 -3.38
CA ASP A 31 29.79 -3.63 -3.81
C ASP A 31 28.70 -3.17 -4.78
N VAL A 32 27.98 -2.11 -4.44
CA VAL A 32 26.88 -1.57 -5.23
C VAL A 32 27.30 -0.36 -6.07
N GLY A 33 28.59 -0.01 -6.04
CA GLY A 33 29.14 1.11 -6.80
C GLY A 33 28.47 2.44 -6.44
N GLU A 34 27.96 3.14 -7.44
CA GLU A 34 27.29 4.45 -7.32
C GLU A 34 25.78 4.33 -7.00
N ASP A 35 25.23 3.13 -6.93
CA ASP A 35 23.83 2.90 -6.66
C ASP A 35 23.48 3.26 -5.20
N ARG A 36 22.21 3.65 -4.96
CA ARG A 36 21.74 4.04 -3.64
C ARG A 36 21.21 2.86 -2.86
N ILE A 37 21.59 2.74 -1.60
CA ILE A 37 20.93 1.87 -0.64
C ILE A 37 19.83 2.67 0.05
N ILE A 38 18.58 2.24 -0.13
CA ILE A 38 17.40 2.88 0.44
C ILE A 38 16.63 1.89 1.31
N PRO A 39 15.79 2.34 2.27
CA PRO A 39 14.85 1.45 2.94
C PRO A 39 13.89 0.86 1.93
N GLY A 40 13.51 -0.39 2.12
CA GLY A 40 12.50 -1.03 1.30
C GLY A 40 11.14 -0.33 1.40
N MET A 41 10.44 -0.20 0.29
CA MET A 41 9.12 0.44 0.25
C MET A 41 8.06 -0.45 0.90
N ILE A 42 7.07 0.18 1.53
CA ILE A 42 5.94 -0.50 2.18
C ILE A 42 4.63 0.02 1.60
N ASP A 43 3.86 -0.87 1.00
CA ASP A 43 2.58 -0.56 0.37
C ASP A 43 1.40 -1.02 1.25
N LEU A 44 0.65 -0.07 1.79
CA LEU A 44 -0.47 -0.37 2.68
C LEU A 44 -1.79 -0.67 1.95
N HIS A 45 -1.82 -0.48 0.61
CA HIS A 45 -3.05 -0.62 -0.16
C HIS A 45 -2.75 -1.10 -1.58
N ILE A 46 -3.01 -2.39 -1.83
CA ILE A 46 -2.77 -3.02 -3.13
C ILE A 46 -3.73 -4.19 -3.37
N HIS A 47 -4.37 -4.23 -4.53
CA HIS A 47 -5.29 -5.28 -4.97
C HIS A 47 -4.65 -6.31 -5.90
N GLY A 48 -3.41 -6.07 -6.31
CA GLY A 48 -2.65 -6.95 -7.18
C GLY A 48 -1.68 -6.21 -8.08
N ALA A 49 -0.84 -6.97 -8.79
CA ALA A 49 0.11 -6.45 -9.80
C ALA A 49 0.60 -7.60 -10.69
N GLY A 50 1.09 -7.30 -11.89
CA GLY A 50 1.67 -8.27 -12.81
C GLY A 50 0.71 -9.41 -13.21
N GLY A 51 -0.59 -9.19 -13.13
CA GLY A 51 -1.61 -10.20 -13.34
C GLY A 51 -1.93 -11.06 -12.12
N TRP A 52 -1.25 -10.84 -10.98
CA TRP A 52 -1.46 -11.57 -9.73
C TRP A 52 -2.48 -10.81 -8.86
N PRO A 53 -3.72 -11.29 -8.71
CA PRO A 53 -4.72 -10.63 -7.86
C PRO A 53 -4.54 -11.01 -6.38
N VAL A 54 -5.13 -10.21 -5.50
CA VAL A 54 -5.24 -10.53 -4.07
C VAL A 54 -6.42 -11.46 -3.79
N GLU A 55 -7.52 -11.28 -4.51
CA GLU A 55 -8.78 -11.98 -4.28
C GLU A 55 -8.98 -13.16 -5.23
N GLY A 56 -9.66 -14.22 -4.75
CA GLY A 56 -10.00 -15.39 -5.55
C GLY A 56 -8.80 -16.30 -5.84
N VAL A 57 -7.75 -16.22 -5.05
CA VAL A 57 -6.50 -16.97 -5.19
C VAL A 57 -6.09 -17.60 -3.86
N GLY A 58 -5.14 -18.55 -3.93
CA GLY A 58 -4.56 -19.18 -2.76
C GLY A 58 -3.23 -18.55 -2.33
N ALA A 59 -2.61 -19.15 -1.32
CA ALA A 59 -1.35 -18.68 -0.74
C ALA A 59 -0.18 -18.66 -1.75
N ALA A 60 -0.15 -19.58 -2.71
CA ALA A 60 0.92 -19.68 -3.70
C ALA A 60 0.92 -18.49 -4.66
N GLU A 61 -0.26 -18.07 -5.13
CA GLU A 61 -0.41 -16.90 -6.01
C GLU A 61 -0.07 -15.60 -5.27
N LEU A 62 -0.43 -15.49 -3.98
CA LEU A 62 -0.01 -14.36 -3.15
C LEU A 62 1.51 -14.34 -2.95
N GLY A 63 2.16 -15.51 -2.87
CA GLY A 63 3.62 -15.64 -2.91
C GLY A 63 4.21 -15.13 -4.23
N SER A 64 3.55 -15.42 -5.36
CA SER A 64 3.95 -14.91 -6.68
C SER A 64 3.79 -13.38 -6.79
N LEU A 65 2.72 -12.82 -6.23
CA LEU A 65 2.54 -11.38 -6.11
C LEU A 65 3.68 -10.76 -5.29
N ALA A 66 4.03 -11.36 -4.14
CA ALA A 66 5.11 -10.90 -3.28
C ALA A 66 6.46 -10.88 -4.02
N ALA A 67 6.77 -11.94 -4.77
CA ALA A 67 7.98 -12.02 -5.60
C ALA A 67 7.98 -10.98 -6.73
N TYR A 68 6.82 -10.76 -7.36
CA TYR A 68 6.66 -9.71 -8.38
C TYR A 68 6.96 -8.32 -7.80
N LEU A 69 6.36 -7.99 -6.65
CA LEU A 69 6.52 -6.70 -5.99
C LEU A 69 7.96 -6.46 -5.50
N ALA A 70 8.64 -7.50 -5.04
CA ALA A 70 10.04 -7.43 -4.64
C ALA A 70 10.96 -6.97 -5.80
N ALA A 71 10.65 -7.30 -7.05
CA ALA A 71 11.39 -6.84 -8.22
C ALA A 71 11.28 -5.32 -8.43
N PHE A 72 10.32 -4.67 -7.79
CA PHE A 72 10.12 -3.22 -7.80
C PHE A 72 10.44 -2.55 -6.45
N GLY A 73 11.16 -3.26 -5.57
CA GLY A 73 11.65 -2.71 -4.31
C GLY A 73 10.62 -2.61 -3.19
N VAL A 74 9.48 -3.30 -3.29
CA VAL A 74 8.51 -3.42 -2.20
C VAL A 74 8.95 -4.55 -1.28
N THR A 75 9.27 -4.22 -0.03
CA THR A 75 9.72 -5.19 1.00
C THR A 75 8.66 -5.48 2.04
N GLY A 76 7.55 -4.74 1.99
CA GLY A 76 6.39 -4.98 2.84
C GLY A 76 5.11 -4.49 2.17
N PHE A 77 4.00 -5.23 2.32
CA PHE A 77 2.72 -4.77 1.81
C PHE A 77 1.55 -5.42 2.56
N LEU A 78 0.38 -4.77 2.46
CA LEU A 78 -0.89 -5.32 2.89
C LEU A 78 -1.72 -5.69 1.67
N PRO A 79 -1.84 -6.98 1.31
CA PRO A 79 -2.84 -7.41 0.35
C PRO A 79 -4.22 -6.90 0.77
N SER A 80 -4.89 -6.16 -0.14
CA SER A 80 -6.14 -5.46 0.13
C SER A 80 -7.32 -6.21 -0.48
N ALA A 81 -8.20 -6.73 0.39
CA ALA A 81 -9.48 -7.29 -0.03
C ALA A 81 -10.48 -6.14 -0.17
N SER A 82 -10.99 -5.90 -1.38
CA SER A 82 -12.06 -4.94 -1.62
C SER A 82 -13.40 -5.45 -1.06
N ALA A 83 -14.41 -4.59 -1.04
CA ALA A 83 -15.76 -5.02 -0.62
C ALA A 83 -16.26 -6.20 -1.48
N ARG A 84 -16.56 -7.33 -0.83
CA ARG A 84 -17.02 -8.59 -1.43
C ARG A 84 -18.11 -9.24 -0.59
N ALA A 85 -18.72 -10.27 -1.18
CA ALA A 85 -19.56 -11.21 -0.43
C ALA A 85 -18.76 -11.84 0.74
N PRO A 86 -19.42 -12.18 1.86
CA PRO A 86 -18.74 -12.70 3.05
C PRO A 86 -17.80 -13.87 2.75
N GLU A 87 -18.23 -14.83 1.95
CA GLU A 87 -17.48 -16.05 1.63
C GLU A 87 -16.15 -15.73 0.90
N VAL A 88 -16.16 -14.70 0.05
CA VAL A 88 -14.94 -14.26 -0.67
C VAL A 88 -13.96 -13.58 0.28
N LEU A 89 -14.46 -12.74 1.21
CA LEU A 89 -13.61 -12.11 2.24
C LEU A 89 -13.00 -13.16 3.16
N GLU A 90 -13.79 -14.15 3.61
CA GLU A 90 -13.33 -15.27 4.43
C GLU A 90 -12.19 -16.03 3.75
N GLN A 91 -12.38 -16.42 2.50
CA GLN A 91 -11.35 -17.11 1.71
C GLN A 91 -10.10 -16.24 1.55
N THR A 92 -10.26 -14.95 1.28
CA THR A 92 -9.15 -14.04 1.06
C THR A 92 -8.31 -13.84 2.33
N VAL A 93 -8.92 -13.64 3.50
CA VAL A 93 -8.16 -13.46 4.75
C VAL A 93 -7.43 -14.75 5.16
N VAL A 94 -8.01 -15.91 4.88
CA VAL A 94 -7.37 -17.22 5.08
C VAL A 94 -6.17 -17.38 4.15
N ALA A 95 -6.33 -17.07 2.86
CA ALA A 95 -5.24 -17.16 1.88
C ALA A 95 -4.07 -16.22 2.25
N ILE A 96 -4.37 -14.99 2.69
CA ILE A 96 -3.35 -14.03 3.14
C ILE A 96 -2.61 -14.56 4.36
N ARG A 97 -3.32 -15.04 5.39
CA ARG A 97 -2.73 -15.67 6.57
C ARG A 97 -1.77 -16.80 6.19
N ASP A 98 -2.22 -17.68 5.33
CA ASP A 98 -1.46 -18.88 4.95
C ASP A 98 -0.23 -18.52 4.07
N ALA A 99 -0.30 -17.43 3.30
CA ALA A 99 0.82 -16.95 2.49
C ALA A 99 1.94 -16.30 3.33
N MET A 100 1.64 -15.72 4.49
CA MET A 100 2.61 -14.97 5.30
C MET A 100 3.82 -15.79 5.75
N ALA A 101 3.66 -17.10 5.94
CA ALA A 101 4.76 -17.96 6.37
C ALA A 101 5.85 -18.09 5.30
N ALA A 102 5.47 -18.10 4.01
CA ALA A 102 6.38 -18.25 2.89
C ALA A 102 6.77 -16.92 2.25
N ALA A 103 6.00 -15.86 2.48
CA ALA A 103 6.19 -14.53 1.92
C ALA A 103 6.26 -13.47 3.04
N PRO A 104 7.41 -13.26 3.68
CA PRO A 104 7.58 -12.36 4.83
C PRO A 104 7.34 -10.88 4.50
N SER A 105 7.25 -10.50 3.24
CA SER A 105 6.81 -9.18 2.80
C SER A 105 5.31 -8.96 2.95
N ILE A 106 4.49 -10.00 3.11
CA ILE A 106 3.08 -9.86 3.47
C ILE A 106 3.00 -9.54 4.97
N LEU A 107 2.63 -8.29 5.30
CA LEU A 107 2.66 -7.78 6.67
C LEU A 107 1.33 -8.00 7.43
N GLY A 108 0.34 -8.54 6.76
CA GLY A 108 -1.03 -8.77 7.23
C GLY A 108 -2.04 -8.43 6.14
N ALA A 109 -3.32 -8.42 6.49
CA ALA A 109 -4.41 -8.10 5.58
C ALA A 109 -4.94 -6.68 5.76
N HIS A 110 -5.34 -6.04 4.68
CA HIS A 110 -6.19 -4.86 4.65
C HIS A 110 -7.56 -5.24 4.12
N LEU A 111 -8.62 -4.85 4.82
CA LEU A 111 -9.99 -4.96 4.33
C LEU A 111 -10.48 -3.59 3.89
N GLU A 112 -10.67 -3.38 2.59
CA GLU A 112 -11.25 -2.17 2.06
C GLU A 112 -12.77 -2.32 1.96
N GLY A 113 -13.44 -2.04 3.04
CA GLY A 113 -14.86 -2.32 3.26
C GLY A 113 -15.07 -3.67 3.99
N PRO A 114 -16.31 -4.19 3.95
CA PRO A 114 -17.46 -3.89 3.09
C PRO A 114 -18.37 -2.73 3.56
N TYR A 115 -18.03 -2.06 4.61
CA TYR A 115 -18.84 -1.02 5.28
C TYR A 115 -18.57 0.33 4.64
N LEU A 116 -19.01 0.51 3.38
CA LEU A 116 -18.70 1.66 2.54
C LEU A 116 -19.96 2.41 2.11
N SER A 117 -19.83 3.71 1.83
CA SER A 117 -20.92 4.54 1.34
C SER A 117 -21.25 4.26 -0.11
N THR A 118 -22.50 3.98 -0.41
CA THR A 118 -22.96 3.78 -1.80
C THR A 118 -22.83 5.04 -2.64
N ALA A 119 -22.86 6.23 -2.01
CA ALA A 119 -22.64 7.51 -2.68
C ALA A 119 -21.19 7.67 -3.18
N MET A 120 -20.24 7.06 -2.47
CA MET A 120 -18.80 7.15 -2.75
C MET A 120 -18.19 5.80 -3.12
N LYS A 121 -18.96 4.97 -3.83
CA LYS A 121 -18.56 3.59 -4.19
C LYS A 121 -17.31 3.48 -5.06
N GLY A 122 -16.90 4.58 -5.74
CA GLY A 122 -15.82 4.52 -6.72
C GLY A 122 -16.07 3.47 -7.81
N ALA A 123 -15.06 2.64 -8.06
CA ALA A 123 -15.16 1.52 -8.99
C ALA A 123 -15.77 0.26 -8.37
N MET A 124 -16.10 0.21 -7.08
CA MET A 124 -16.61 -0.99 -6.42
C MET A 124 -18.06 -1.29 -6.77
N ASN A 125 -18.47 -2.55 -6.57
CA ASN A 125 -19.84 -2.99 -6.70
C ASN A 125 -20.62 -2.72 -5.39
N ALA A 126 -21.47 -1.71 -5.39
CA ALA A 126 -22.24 -1.34 -4.20
C ALA A 126 -23.24 -2.42 -3.73
N SER A 127 -23.55 -3.44 -4.55
CA SER A 127 -24.49 -4.50 -4.14
C SER A 127 -23.94 -5.41 -3.02
N VAL A 128 -22.64 -5.38 -2.77
CA VAL A 128 -21.98 -6.14 -1.70
C VAL A 128 -21.70 -5.29 -0.46
N PHE A 129 -22.01 -3.98 -0.50
CA PHE A 129 -21.89 -3.11 0.66
C PHE A 129 -22.94 -3.46 1.70
N ARG A 130 -22.60 -3.37 2.95
CA ARG A 130 -23.48 -3.72 4.06
C ARG A 130 -23.20 -2.89 5.31
N ALA A 131 -24.12 -2.93 6.24
CA ALA A 131 -23.98 -2.24 7.51
C ALA A 131 -22.80 -2.78 8.32
N PRO A 132 -22.07 -1.92 9.06
CA PRO A 132 -21.04 -2.32 10.01
C PRO A 132 -21.55 -3.37 11.00
N SER A 133 -20.75 -4.45 11.22
CA SER A 133 -21.12 -5.59 12.06
C SER A 133 -19.96 -6.05 12.93
N LEU A 134 -20.12 -5.96 14.24
CA LEU A 134 -19.14 -6.49 15.21
C LEU A 134 -18.94 -7.99 15.04
N ALA A 135 -20.03 -8.74 14.82
CA ALA A 135 -19.97 -10.20 14.67
C ALA A 135 -19.17 -10.59 13.42
N GLU A 136 -19.34 -9.90 12.30
CA GLU A 136 -18.57 -10.16 11.08
C GLU A 136 -17.11 -9.81 11.27
N VAL A 137 -16.80 -8.69 11.89
CA VAL A 137 -15.41 -8.27 12.19
C VAL A 137 -14.72 -9.30 13.07
N ASP A 138 -15.35 -9.75 14.16
CA ASP A 138 -14.79 -10.77 15.06
C ASP A 138 -14.58 -12.10 14.33
N HIS A 139 -15.50 -12.50 13.48
CA HIS A 139 -15.38 -13.69 12.65
C HIS A 139 -14.17 -13.62 11.70
N LEU A 140 -14.02 -12.51 10.96
CA LEU A 140 -12.90 -12.32 10.04
C LEU A 140 -11.56 -12.23 10.77
N ILE A 141 -11.49 -11.58 11.94
CA ILE A 141 -10.29 -11.54 12.79
C ILE A 141 -9.91 -12.96 13.24
N ALA A 142 -10.88 -13.76 13.67
CA ALA A 142 -10.64 -15.14 14.08
C ALA A 142 -10.13 -16.01 12.92
N LEU A 143 -10.77 -15.94 11.74
CA LEU A 143 -10.36 -16.68 10.55
C LEU A 143 -8.95 -16.29 10.07
N SER A 144 -8.64 -15.01 10.14
CA SER A 144 -7.30 -14.51 9.77
C SER A 144 -6.22 -14.90 10.78
N GLY A 145 -6.56 -15.45 11.94
CA GLY A 145 -5.60 -15.68 13.03
C GLY A 145 -5.02 -14.38 13.59
N GLY A 146 -5.76 -13.26 13.51
CA GLY A 146 -5.33 -11.94 13.98
C GLY A 146 -4.35 -11.22 13.04
N THR A 147 -4.30 -11.62 11.77
CA THR A 147 -3.41 -10.99 10.77
C THR A 147 -4.03 -9.78 10.08
N ILE A 148 -5.30 -9.46 10.32
CA ILE A 148 -5.90 -8.21 9.84
C ILE A 148 -5.22 -7.05 10.54
N ARG A 149 -4.55 -6.19 9.77
CA ARG A 149 -3.83 -5.00 10.28
C ARG A 149 -4.59 -3.72 10.08
N ARG A 150 -5.50 -3.71 9.11
CA ARG A 150 -6.20 -2.50 8.71
C ARG A 150 -7.60 -2.82 8.18
N VAL A 151 -8.56 -1.93 8.51
CA VAL A 151 -9.91 -1.94 7.94
C VAL A 151 -10.25 -0.53 7.50
N THR A 152 -10.76 -0.38 6.28
CA THR A 152 -11.33 0.86 5.76
C THR A 152 -12.85 0.81 5.83
N LEU A 153 -13.47 1.86 6.35
CA LEU A 153 -14.92 1.99 6.43
C LEU A 153 -15.37 3.44 6.22
N ALA A 154 -16.65 3.61 5.91
CA ALA A 154 -17.31 4.91 5.83
C ALA A 154 -17.85 5.29 7.21
N PRO A 155 -17.30 6.32 7.88
CA PRO A 155 -17.60 6.61 9.28
C PRO A 155 -19.01 7.14 9.52
N GLU A 156 -19.69 7.65 8.50
CA GLU A 156 -21.09 8.13 8.59
C GLU A 156 -22.12 7.02 8.68
N LEU A 157 -21.72 5.75 8.43
CA LEU A 157 -22.67 4.64 8.47
C LEU A 157 -23.10 4.33 9.90
N PRO A 158 -24.39 4.03 10.14
CA PRO A 158 -24.85 3.60 11.45
C PRO A 158 -24.07 2.39 11.97
N GLY A 159 -23.50 2.48 13.17
CA GLY A 159 -22.66 1.44 13.79
C GLY A 159 -21.16 1.51 13.42
N ALA A 160 -20.75 2.39 12.50
CA ALA A 160 -19.36 2.50 12.08
C ALA A 160 -18.42 2.93 13.21
N LEU A 161 -18.84 3.87 14.06
CA LEU A 161 -18.05 4.33 15.20
C LEU A 161 -17.84 3.20 16.23
N GLU A 162 -18.88 2.39 16.47
CA GLU A 162 -18.78 1.24 17.39
C GLU A 162 -17.80 0.19 16.85
N VAL A 163 -17.91 -0.15 15.56
CA VAL A 163 -16.97 -1.07 14.88
C VAL A 163 -15.55 -0.50 14.89
N SER A 164 -15.39 0.79 14.66
CA SER A 164 -14.07 1.46 14.72
C SER A 164 -13.43 1.32 16.09
N ALA A 165 -14.14 1.65 17.17
CA ALA A 165 -13.65 1.51 18.53
C ALA A 165 -13.28 0.05 18.86
N HIS A 166 -14.09 -0.89 18.39
CA HIS A 166 -13.87 -2.32 18.58
C HIS A 166 -12.58 -2.82 17.86
N LEU A 167 -12.34 -2.37 16.62
CA LEU A 167 -11.14 -2.66 15.86
C LEU A 167 -9.89 -2.07 16.54
N VAL A 168 -9.95 -0.80 16.95
CA VAL A 168 -8.86 -0.11 17.65
C VAL A 168 -8.49 -0.84 18.94
N ALA A 169 -9.47 -1.30 19.72
CA ALA A 169 -9.24 -2.08 20.94
C ALA A 169 -8.52 -3.42 20.67
N ARG A 170 -8.56 -3.92 19.45
CA ARG A 170 -7.85 -5.13 19.00
C ARG A 170 -6.51 -4.84 18.30
N GLY A 171 -6.08 -3.59 18.29
CA GLY A 171 -4.84 -3.18 17.64
C GLY A 171 -4.90 -3.15 16.11
N VAL A 172 -6.11 -3.14 15.53
CA VAL A 172 -6.33 -2.99 14.09
C VAL A 172 -6.42 -1.52 13.75
N ALA A 173 -5.65 -1.06 12.77
CA ALA A 173 -5.71 0.31 12.29
C ALA A 173 -7.02 0.56 11.53
N VAL A 174 -7.70 1.67 11.83
CA VAL A 174 -8.96 2.04 11.16
C VAL A 174 -8.71 3.21 10.22
N ALA A 175 -9.11 3.03 8.97
CA ALA A 175 -9.09 4.05 7.94
C ALA A 175 -10.51 4.50 7.58
N GLY A 176 -10.68 5.80 7.34
CA GLY A 176 -11.90 6.34 6.77
C GLY A 176 -11.75 6.54 5.27
N GLY A 177 -12.67 6.00 4.49
CA GLY A 177 -12.67 6.10 3.03
C GLY A 177 -13.96 5.60 2.40
N HIS A 178 -14.12 5.80 1.10
CA HIS A 178 -15.39 5.56 0.40
C HIS A 178 -16.58 6.15 1.19
N THR A 179 -16.46 7.44 1.52
CA THR A 179 -17.28 8.12 2.53
C THR A 179 -17.87 9.43 2.01
N ASP A 180 -19.14 9.65 2.26
CA ASP A 180 -19.82 10.94 2.08
C ASP A 180 -19.95 11.71 3.41
N ALA A 181 -19.15 11.36 4.42
CA ALA A 181 -19.17 11.97 5.72
C ALA A 181 -18.98 13.50 5.65
N THR A 182 -19.70 14.21 6.47
CA THR A 182 -19.47 15.64 6.72
C THR A 182 -18.17 15.83 7.51
N TYR A 183 -17.75 17.10 7.65
CA TYR A 183 -16.60 17.44 8.49
C TYR A 183 -16.79 16.96 9.93
N ASP A 184 -17.96 17.23 10.52
CA ASP A 184 -18.27 16.88 11.92
C ASP A 184 -18.32 15.36 12.11
N GLN A 185 -18.99 14.61 11.23
CA GLN A 185 -19.01 13.14 11.28
C GLN A 185 -17.60 12.53 11.17
N THR A 186 -16.76 13.14 10.37
CA THR A 186 -15.37 12.70 10.23
C THR A 186 -14.54 13.01 11.48
N THR A 187 -14.77 14.17 12.08
CA THR A 187 -14.11 14.56 13.34
C THR A 187 -14.53 13.62 14.49
N ASP A 188 -15.81 13.29 14.60
CA ASP A 188 -16.30 12.31 15.57
C ASP A 188 -15.63 10.93 15.36
N ALA A 189 -15.43 10.53 14.12
CA ALA A 189 -14.75 9.27 13.81
C ALA A 189 -13.25 9.32 14.16
N ILE A 190 -12.57 10.44 13.93
CA ILE A 190 -11.20 10.65 14.37
C ILE A 190 -11.10 10.59 15.90
N ASP A 191 -12.05 11.19 16.62
CA ASP A 191 -12.12 11.09 18.07
C ASP A 191 -12.37 9.65 18.53
N GLY A 192 -13.15 8.88 17.77
CA GLY A 192 -13.41 7.45 17.93
C GLY A 192 -12.27 6.51 17.53
N GLY A 193 -11.15 7.03 17.00
CA GLY A 193 -9.94 6.24 16.72
C GLY A 193 -9.62 5.97 15.25
N VAL A 194 -10.35 6.55 14.30
CA VAL A 194 -9.91 6.60 12.89
C VAL A 194 -8.62 7.41 12.80
N ARG A 195 -7.59 6.83 12.20
CA ARG A 195 -6.24 7.44 12.12
C ARG A 195 -5.66 7.49 10.73
N ILE A 196 -6.35 6.98 9.73
CA ILE A 196 -5.89 6.93 8.35
C ILE A 196 -6.99 7.45 7.44
N ALA A 197 -6.66 8.37 6.54
CA ALA A 197 -7.49 8.72 5.39
C ALA A 197 -7.13 7.81 4.23
N ASN A 198 -8.04 6.93 3.83
CA ASN A 198 -7.83 5.99 2.73
C ASN A 198 -7.74 6.76 1.41
N HIS A 199 -6.72 6.50 0.58
CA HIS A 199 -6.46 7.13 -0.74
C HIS A 199 -7.02 8.56 -0.86
N THR A 200 -6.52 9.45 0.01
CA THR A 200 -6.95 10.86 0.17
C THR A 200 -7.25 11.53 -1.18
N TYR A 201 -8.33 12.26 -1.28
CA TYR A 201 -9.02 12.82 -2.44
C TYR A 201 -9.94 11.85 -3.18
N ASN A 202 -9.67 10.55 -3.20
CA ASN A 202 -10.44 9.59 -3.99
C ASN A 202 -11.60 9.02 -3.18
N ALA A 203 -12.77 8.91 -3.81
CA ALA A 203 -13.98 8.33 -3.23
C ALA A 203 -14.32 8.87 -1.82
N MET A 204 -14.18 10.17 -1.60
CA MET A 204 -14.55 10.85 -0.35
C MET A 204 -15.17 12.21 -0.63
N LYS A 205 -15.95 12.71 0.34
CA LYS A 205 -16.52 14.07 0.24
C LYS A 205 -15.40 15.10 0.22
N GLY A 206 -15.37 15.88 -0.86
CA GLY A 206 -14.32 16.85 -1.17
C GLY A 206 -14.35 18.10 -0.29
N LEU A 207 -13.28 18.89 -0.37
CA LEU A 207 -13.13 20.16 0.34
C LEU A 207 -13.91 21.28 -0.37
N HIS A 208 -14.91 21.81 0.31
CA HIS A 208 -15.60 23.05 -0.06
C HIS A 208 -15.44 24.06 1.06
N HIS A 209 -15.29 25.36 0.73
CA HIS A 209 -14.93 26.40 1.71
C HIS A 209 -15.96 26.63 2.83
N ARG A 210 -17.19 26.13 2.72
CA ARG A 210 -18.24 26.16 3.75
C ARG A 210 -18.62 24.79 4.27
N GLU A 211 -18.27 23.74 3.54
CA GLU A 211 -18.53 22.34 3.90
C GLU A 211 -17.25 21.53 3.60
N PRO A 212 -16.27 21.53 4.51
CA PRO A 212 -14.96 20.96 4.21
C PRO A 212 -14.98 19.44 3.95
N GLY A 213 -16.05 18.75 4.34
CA GLY A 213 -16.21 17.31 4.13
C GLY A 213 -15.17 16.47 4.85
N ALA A 214 -15.12 15.19 4.50
CA ALA A 214 -14.14 14.27 5.04
C ALA A 214 -12.70 14.68 4.69
N LEU A 215 -12.49 15.16 3.46
CA LEU A 215 -11.16 15.60 3.01
C LEU A 215 -10.61 16.72 3.90
N GLY A 216 -11.44 17.73 4.22
CA GLY A 216 -11.03 18.84 5.08
C GLY A 216 -10.64 18.38 6.48
N ALA A 217 -11.43 17.49 7.09
CA ALA A 217 -11.16 16.96 8.41
C ALA A 217 -9.85 16.16 8.44
N TYR A 218 -9.66 15.23 7.51
CA TYR A 218 -8.44 14.41 7.46
C TYR A 218 -7.16 15.22 7.22
N MET A 219 -7.20 16.18 6.31
CA MET A 219 -6.03 16.99 6.00
C MET A 219 -5.59 17.88 7.15
N THR A 220 -6.53 18.38 7.95
CA THR A 220 -6.27 19.38 9.01
C THR A 220 -6.10 18.79 10.40
N ASP A 221 -6.43 17.53 10.63
CA ASP A 221 -6.24 16.89 11.94
C ASP A 221 -4.86 16.20 12.01
N ASP A 222 -4.02 16.64 12.94
CA ASP A 222 -2.64 16.16 13.09
C ASP A 222 -2.54 14.68 13.54
N ARG A 223 -3.63 14.08 13.98
CA ARG A 223 -3.70 12.68 14.37
C ARG A 223 -3.85 11.73 13.19
N VAL A 224 -4.20 12.26 12.00
CA VAL A 224 -4.56 11.47 10.83
C VAL A 224 -3.40 11.38 9.85
N LEU A 225 -3.09 10.17 9.44
CA LEU A 225 -2.22 9.87 8.32
C LEU A 225 -3.04 9.92 7.02
N CYS A 226 -2.59 10.69 6.05
CA CYS A 226 -3.20 10.76 4.72
C CYS A 226 -2.48 9.80 3.76
N GLU A 227 -3.13 8.74 3.35
CA GLU A 227 -2.62 7.92 2.24
C GLU A 227 -2.88 8.60 0.91
N VAL A 228 -1.97 8.45 -0.02
CA VAL A 228 -2.12 9.07 -1.33
C VAL A 228 -1.55 8.22 -2.45
N ILE A 229 -2.27 8.14 -3.56
CA ILE A 229 -1.81 7.53 -4.81
C ILE A 229 -1.01 8.59 -5.56
N CYS A 230 0.32 8.40 -5.65
CA CYS A 230 1.23 9.38 -6.23
C CYS A 230 1.60 9.03 -7.67
N ASP A 231 0.62 8.61 -8.49
CA ASP A 231 0.82 8.19 -9.87
C ASP A 231 0.57 9.32 -10.90
N PHE A 232 0.14 10.51 -10.45
CA PHE A 232 -0.27 11.66 -11.28
C PHE A 232 -1.51 11.42 -12.16
N LEU A 233 -2.14 10.27 -12.02
CA LEU A 233 -3.37 9.90 -12.71
C LEU A 233 -4.60 10.05 -11.81
N HIS A 234 -4.50 9.54 -10.57
CA HIS A 234 -5.56 9.64 -9.55
C HIS A 234 -5.60 11.02 -8.91
N VAL A 235 -4.45 11.60 -8.66
CA VAL A 235 -4.32 12.92 -8.00
C VAL A 235 -3.40 13.82 -8.82
N HIS A 236 -3.94 14.95 -9.24
CA HIS A 236 -3.17 15.95 -9.99
C HIS A 236 -1.98 16.46 -9.15
N PRO A 237 -0.80 16.68 -9.74
CA PRO A 237 0.40 17.15 -9.01
C PRO A 237 0.16 18.41 -8.16
N ALA A 238 -0.70 19.33 -8.58
CA ALA A 238 -1.05 20.51 -7.78
C ALA A 238 -1.80 20.14 -6.50
N ALA A 239 -2.70 19.15 -6.54
CA ALA A 239 -3.41 18.68 -5.36
C ALA A 239 -2.48 17.94 -4.39
N LEU A 240 -1.53 17.13 -4.92
CA LEU A 240 -0.46 16.54 -4.11
C LEU A 240 0.36 17.60 -3.38
N LYS A 241 0.74 18.69 -4.07
CA LYS A 241 1.45 19.82 -3.43
C LYS A 241 0.64 20.48 -2.33
N VAL A 242 -0.68 20.57 -2.47
CA VAL A 242 -1.56 21.09 -1.40
C VAL A 242 -1.55 20.13 -0.21
N LEU A 243 -1.73 18.84 -0.44
CA LEU A 243 -1.69 17.82 0.61
C LEU A 243 -0.38 17.88 1.40
N LEU A 244 0.76 17.86 0.69
CA LEU A 244 2.09 17.88 1.31
C LEU A 244 2.35 19.16 2.12
N ARG A 245 1.79 20.29 1.72
CA ARG A 245 1.91 21.56 2.48
C ARG A 245 1.04 21.60 3.73
N VAL A 246 -0.13 20.96 3.70
CA VAL A 246 -1.07 20.95 4.83
C VAL A 246 -0.72 19.84 5.82
N ALA A 247 -0.53 18.63 5.33
CA ALA A 247 -0.27 17.47 6.17
C ALA A 247 1.22 17.33 6.57
N GLY A 248 2.14 17.93 5.80
CA GLY A 248 3.57 17.68 5.95
C GLY A 248 3.95 16.26 5.50
N TYR A 249 5.24 15.93 5.55
CA TYR A 249 5.73 14.62 5.11
C TYR A 249 5.50 13.52 6.14
N ASP A 250 5.42 13.88 7.42
CA ASP A 250 5.24 12.93 8.54
C ASP A 250 3.84 12.31 8.59
N ARG A 251 2.85 12.95 8.01
CA ARG A 251 1.46 12.50 7.97
C ARG A 251 0.99 12.07 6.59
N VAL A 252 1.91 11.83 5.66
CA VAL A 252 1.57 11.31 4.34
C VAL A 252 2.23 9.95 4.15
N ALA A 253 1.47 8.95 3.71
CA ALA A 253 1.97 7.67 3.24
C ALA A 253 1.61 7.49 1.76
N VAL A 254 2.59 7.17 0.93
CA VAL A 254 2.33 6.77 -0.45
C VAL A 254 1.82 5.34 -0.45
N ILE A 255 0.79 5.11 -1.22
CA ILE A 255 0.25 3.78 -1.56
C ILE A 255 0.17 3.64 -3.07
N SER A 256 0.15 2.41 -3.57
CA SER A 256 -0.06 2.20 -4.99
C SER A 256 -1.54 2.20 -5.37
N ASP A 257 -2.39 1.59 -4.55
CA ASP A 257 -3.75 1.20 -4.93
C ASP A 257 -3.76 0.43 -6.27
N ALA A 258 -2.69 -0.36 -6.46
CA ALA A 258 -2.47 -1.08 -7.71
C ALA A 258 -3.47 -2.23 -7.85
N ILE A 259 -3.95 -2.40 -9.08
CA ILE A 259 -4.83 -3.50 -9.48
C ILE A 259 -4.02 -4.62 -10.17
N PRO A 260 -4.57 -5.83 -10.34
CA PRO A 260 -3.85 -6.92 -11.02
C PRO A 260 -3.23 -6.54 -12.36
N ALA A 261 -3.80 -5.56 -13.06
CA ALA A 261 -3.27 -5.09 -14.33
C ALA A 261 -2.10 -4.08 -14.20
N ALA A 262 -1.66 -3.72 -13.00
CA ALA A 262 -0.46 -2.89 -12.83
C ALA A 262 0.78 -3.62 -13.36
N GLY A 263 1.58 -2.90 -14.16
CA GLY A 263 2.72 -3.47 -14.87
C GLY A 263 2.39 -4.31 -16.10
N MET A 264 1.10 -4.39 -16.48
CA MET A 264 0.64 -5.05 -17.69
C MET A 264 0.62 -4.08 -18.88
N PRO A 265 0.71 -4.58 -20.14
CA PRO A 265 0.56 -3.73 -21.32
C PRO A 265 -0.83 -3.07 -21.40
N PRO A 266 -0.97 -1.94 -22.13
CA PRO A 266 -2.29 -1.37 -22.43
C PRO A 266 -3.22 -2.38 -23.10
N GLY A 267 -4.53 -2.29 -22.84
CA GLY A 267 -5.54 -3.22 -23.40
C GLY A 267 -6.77 -3.36 -22.54
N ASP A 268 -7.64 -4.29 -22.93
CA ASP A 268 -8.87 -4.59 -22.21
C ASP A 268 -8.68 -5.84 -21.35
N TYR A 269 -9.08 -5.76 -20.07
CA TYR A 269 -8.90 -6.79 -19.05
C TYR A 269 -10.19 -7.04 -18.32
N HIS A 270 -10.44 -8.29 -17.94
CA HIS A 270 -11.52 -8.63 -17.01
C HIS A 270 -10.96 -8.71 -15.60
N LEU A 271 -11.31 -7.75 -14.74
CA LEU A 271 -10.79 -7.61 -13.39
C LEU A 271 -11.92 -7.65 -12.37
N LEU A 272 -11.85 -8.60 -11.43
CA LEU A 272 -12.75 -8.63 -10.28
C LEU A 272 -14.25 -8.58 -10.70
N GLY A 273 -14.58 -9.27 -11.80
CA GLY A 273 -15.93 -9.31 -12.36
C GLY A 273 -16.34 -8.08 -13.19
N ARG A 274 -15.37 -7.30 -13.69
CA ARG A 274 -15.60 -6.10 -14.49
C ARG A 274 -14.62 -5.96 -15.62
N ASP A 275 -15.06 -5.35 -16.72
CA ASP A 275 -14.19 -4.98 -17.83
C ASP A 275 -13.54 -3.65 -17.55
N VAL A 276 -12.21 -3.64 -17.60
CA VAL A 276 -11.36 -2.48 -17.35
C VAL A 276 -10.47 -2.28 -18.57
N ARG A 277 -10.47 -1.07 -19.10
CA ARG A 277 -9.56 -0.67 -20.16
C ARG A 277 -8.39 0.11 -19.60
N ILE A 278 -7.17 -0.31 -19.97
CA ILE A 278 -5.94 0.43 -19.71
C ILE A 278 -5.54 1.14 -20.99
N ASP A 279 -5.48 2.47 -20.94
CA ASP A 279 -5.04 3.28 -22.07
C ASP A 279 -3.50 3.41 -22.12
N GLU A 280 -2.98 4.02 -23.21
CA GLU A 280 -1.55 4.21 -23.42
C GLU A 280 -0.88 5.12 -22.36
N GLN A 281 -1.66 5.95 -21.66
CA GLN A 281 -1.20 6.77 -20.54
C GLN A 281 -1.16 6.01 -19.22
N GLY A 282 -1.76 4.82 -19.18
CA GLY A 282 -1.86 3.98 -17.99
C GLY A 282 -3.11 4.23 -17.13
N PHE A 283 -4.10 5.00 -17.62
CA PHE A 283 -5.38 5.07 -16.91
C PHE A 283 -6.13 3.74 -17.04
N SER A 284 -6.54 3.20 -15.89
CA SER A 284 -7.48 2.08 -15.82
C SER A 284 -8.90 2.62 -15.68
N LYS A 285 -9.78 2.33 -16.62
CA LYS A 285 -11.14 2.88 -16.64
C LYS A 285 -12.20 1.81 -16.86
N LEU A 286 -13.30 1.94 -16.13
CA LEU A 286 -14.55 1.26 -16.45
C LEU A 286 -15.22 1.91 -17.67
N ALA A 287 -16.21 1.23 -18.26
CA ALA A 287 -16.96 1.74 -19.42
C ALA A 287 -17.63 3.11 -19.18
N ASN A 288 -17.96 3.43 -17.93
CA ASN A 288 -18.53 4.72 -17.52
C ASN A 288 -17.48 5.81 -17.24
N GLY A 289 -16.19 5.54 -17.50
CA GLY A 289 -15.09 6.47 -17.29
C GLY A 289 -14.54 6.54 -15.86
N THR A 290 -15.10 5.79 -14.89
CA THR A 290 -14.58 5.72 -13.52
C THR A 290 -13.20 5.07 -13.52
N ILE A 291 -12.22 5.69 -12.85
CA ILE A 291 -10.89 5.10 -12.64
C ILE A 291 -11.03 3.89 -11.68
N ALA A 292 -10.37 2.79 -12.01
CA ALA A 292 -10.52 1.51 -11.31
C ALA A 292 -9.19 1.05 -10.67
N GLY A 293 -8.58 1.88 -9.83
CA GLY A 293 -7.28 1.67 -9.21
C GLY A 293 -6.10 1.95 -10.13
N SER A 294 -4.89 1.88 -9.59
CA SER A 294 -3.68 2.29 -10.30
C SER A 294 -3.05 1.15 -11.12
N THR A 295 -2.42 1.53 -12.22
CA THR A 295 -1.53 0.66 -13.01
C THR A 295 -0.06 0.90 -12.68
N LYS A 296 0.22 1.81 -11.74
CA LYS A 296 1.56 2.17 -11.28
C LYS A 296 1.87 1.53 -9.94
N LEU A 297 3.16 1.32 -9.67
CA LEU A 297 3.66 0.71 -8.44
C LEU A 297 4.30 1.75 -7.51
N MET A 298 4.70 1.33 -6.32
CA MET A 298 5.35 2.19 -5.32
C MET A 298 6.59 2.92 -5.85
N LEU A 299 7.37 2.27 -6.71
CA LEU A 299 8.56 2.85 -7.31
C LEU A 299 8.23 4.06 -8.22
N ASP A 300 7.12 3.98 -8.96
CA ASP A 300 6.62 5.13 -9.76
C ASP A 300 6.23 6.28 -8.83
N GLY A 301 5.57 5.98 -7.71
CA GLY A 301 5.19 6.97 -6.70
C GLY A 301 6.41 7.66 -6.09
N LEU A 302 7.44 6.91 -5.71
CA LEU A 302 8.71 7.44 -5.22
C LEU A 302 9.38 8.36 -6.26
N ARG A 303 9.44 7.90 -7.51
CA ARG A 303 10.01 8.69 -8.61
C ARG A 303 9.24 9.98 -8.83
N ASN A 304 7.91 9.92 -8.82
CA ASN A 304 7.05 11.09 -9.00
C ASN A 304 7.21 12.11 -7.87
N LEU A 305 7.43 11.67 -6.63
CA LEU A 305 7.76 12.58 -5.52
C LEU A 305 9.07 13.31 -5.78
N VAL A 306 10.13 12.57 -6.13
CA VAL A 306 11.48 13.13 -6.27
C VAL A 306 11.60 13.97 -7.55
N GLU A 307 11.32 13.39 -8.71
CA GLU A 307 11.52 14.05 -10.01
C GLU A 307 10.35 14.98 -10.39
N GLY A 308 9.12 14.57 -10.10
CA GLY A 308 7.93 15.31 -10.54
C GLY A 308 7.52 16.43 -9.58
N LEU A 309 7.66 16.22 -8.27
CA LEU A 309 7.28 17.21 -7.25
C LEU A 309 8.48 17.95 -6.63
N GLY A 310 9.70 17.45 -6.83
CA GLY A 310 10.93 18.03 -6.25
C GLY A 310 11.05 17.78 -4.75
N VAL A 311 10.42 16.73 -4.23
CA VAL A 311 10.54 16.33 -2.82
C VAL A 311 11.95 15.80 -2.57
N ALA A 312 12.54 16.19 -1.44
CA ALA A 312 13.85 15.67 -1.06
C ALA A 312 13.81 14.15 -0.85
N TRP A 313 14.89 13.44 -1.20
CA TRP A 313 14.97 11.98 -1.08
C TRP A 313 14.61 11.45 0.31
N ALA A 314 15.10 12.11 1.37
CA ALA A 314 14.78 11.69 2.73
C ALA A 314 13.28 11.71 3.02
N ASP A 315 12.59 12.78 2.61
CA ASP A 315 11.15 12.94 2.81
C ASP A 315 10.34 11.97 1.93
N ALA A 316 10.77 11.76 0.68
CA ALA A 316 10.13 10.81 -0.22
C ALA A 316 10.24 9.36 0.30
N LEU A 317 11.43 8.96 0.79
CA LEU A 317 11.64 7.66 1.42
C LEU A 317 10.87 7.53 2.75
N HIS A 318 10.76 8.61 3.51
CA HIS A 318 9.95 8.64 4.71
C HIS A 318 8.48 8.31 4.40
N MET A 319 7.90 8.94 3.38
CA MET A 319 6.51 8.73 2.96
C MET A 319 6.26 7.36 2.30
N THR A 320 7.25 6.77 1.65
CA THR A 320 7.10 5.47 0.97
C THR A 320 7.46 4.26 1.84
N SER A 321 7.97 4.49 3.05
CA SER A 321 8.45 3.41 3.92
C SER A 321 8.08 3.62 5.39
N GLN A 322 8.65 4.64 6.04
CA GLN A 322 8.55 4.78 7.50
C GLN A 322 7.16 5.15 7.99
N THR A 323 6.48 6.06 7.30
CA THR A 323 5.10 6.47 7.63
C THR A 323 4.16 5.28 7.52
N ALA A 324 4.29 4.48 6.46
CA ALA A 324 3.52 3.26 6.28
C ALA A 324 3.78 2.23 7.40
N ALA A 325 5.05 2.01 7.78
CA ALA A 325 5.39 1.10 8.87
C ALA A 325 4.78 1.56 10.20
N ARG A 326 4.81 2.86 10.50
CA ARG A 326 4.20 3.42 11.72
C ARG A 326 2.68 3.24 11.75
N ALA A 327 2.02 3.43 10.61
CA ALA A 327 0.56 3.32 10.50
C ALA A 327 0.00 1.97 10.93
N ILE A 328 0.79 0.90 10.78
CA ILE A 328 0.42 -0.49 11.13
C ILE A 328 1.19 -1.05 12.33
N GLY A 329 1.80 -0.16 13.14
CA GLY A 329 2.49 -0.54 14.38
C GLY A 329 3.86 -1.22 14.19
N LEU A 330 4.44 -1.19 13.00
CA LEU A 330 5.73 -1.83 12.69
C LEU A 330 6.91 -0.84 12.62
N GLY A 331 6.71 0.44 12.95
CA GLY A 331 7.73 1.49 12.83
C GLY A 331 9.01 1.26 13.65
N ALA A 332 8.93 0.51 14.76
CA ALA A 332 10.10 0.13 15.54
C ALA A 332 10.99 -0.91 14.84
N ARG A 333 10.42 -1.69 13.89
CA ARG A 333 11.12 -2.78 13.21
C ARG A 333 11.43 -2.48 11.75
N LYS A 334 10.59 -1.73 11.04
CA LYS A 334 10.62 -1.57 9.58
C LYS A 334 10.58 -0.10 9.17
N GLY A 335 10.73 0.16 7.89
CA GLY A 335 10.47 1.45 7.25
C GLY A 335 11.61 2.45 7.27
N SER A 336 12.75 2.15 7.86
CA SER A 336 13.97 2.97 7.74
C SER A 336 15.22 2.13 7.93
N LEU A 337 16.34 2.58 7.38
CA LEU A 337 17.64 2.00 7.66
C LEU A 337 18.10 2.54 9.02
N ALA A 338 18.12 1.68 10.03
CA ALA A 338 18.63 1.99 11.36
C ALA A 338 19.08 0.74 12.10
N PRO A 339 20.12 0.78 12.93
CA PRO A 339 20.53 -0.35 13.73
C PRO A 339 19.39 -0.94 14.56
N GLY A 340 19.29 -2.27 14.59
CA GLY A 340 18.25 -3.03 15.28
C GLY A 340 16.97 -3.27 14.48
N LYS A 341 16.77 -2.59 13.35
CA LYS A 341 15.62 -2.83 12.47
C LYS A 341 15.86 -4.02 11.55
N ASP A 342 14.77 -4.58 11.03
CA ASP A 342 14.82 -5.62 10.02
C ASP A 342 15.63 -5.11 8.81
N ALA A 343 16.48 -5.96 8.25
CA ALA A 343 17.28 -5.59 7.09
C ALA A 343 16.44 -5.69 5.81
N ASP A 344 15.50 -4.75 5.68
CA ASP A 344 14.66 -4.54 4.50
C ASP A 344 15.21 -3.35 3.73
N LEU A 345 15.92 -3.62 2.65
CA LEU A 345 16.57 -2.57 1.87
C LEU A 345 16.53 -2.86 0.37
N VAL A 346 16.69 -1.81 -0.39
CA VAL A 346 16.72 -1.84 -1.85
C VAL A 346 17.98 -1.13 -2.33
N VAL A 347 18.65 -1.72 -3.31
CA VAL A 347 19.68 -1.05 -4.09
C VAL A 347 19.05 -0.52 -5.36
N LEU A 348 19.08 0.79 -5.52
CA LEU A 348 18.43 1.52 -6.60
C LEU A 348 19.45 2.30 -7.41
N SER A 349 19.51 2.07 -8.71
CA SER A 349 20.36 2.80 -9.61
C SER A 349 19.85 4.22 -9.93
N ALA A 350 20.71 5.04 -10.52
CA ALA A 350 20.36 6.41 -10.91
C ALA A 350 19.26 6.47 -11.98
N ASP A 351 19.11 5.42 -12.79
CA ASP A 351 18.06 5.27 -13.81
C ASP A 351 16.81 4.54 -13.28
N TRP A 352 16.62 4.49 -11.96
CA TRP A 352 15.46 3.89 -11.28
C TRP A 352 15.29 2.39 -11.47
N GLN A 353 16.39 1.66 -11.69
CA GLN A 353 16.35 0.19 -11.72
C GLN A 353 16.64 -0.39 -10.33
N VAL A 354 15.78 -1.27 -9.88
CA VAL A 354 16.02 -2.07 -8.67
C VAL A 354 17.07 -3.12 -9.00
N ARG A 355 18.26 -3.00 -8.40
CA ARG A 355 19.37 -3.95 -8.55
C ARG A 355 19.24 -5.10 -7.55
N TYR A 356 19.03 -4.76 -6.28
CA TYR A 356 18.82 -5.75 -5.23
C TYR A 356 17.62 -5.36 -4.40
N THR A 357 16.88 -6.37 -3.97
CA THR A 357 15.89 -6.26 -2.90
C THR A 357 16.26 -7.26 -1.82
N VAL A 358 16.37 -6.79 -0.59
CA VAL A 358 16.68 -7.58 0.60
C VAL A 358 15.49 -7.48 1.56
N ILE A 359 15.03 -8.63 2.04
CA ILE A 359 13.91 -8.73 2.99
C ILE A 359 14.37 -9.57 4.17
N GLY A 360 14.37 -9.01 5.37
CA GLY A 360 14.84 -9.71 6.56
C GLY A 360 16.29 -10.20 6.45
N GLY A 361 17.14 -9.48 5.70
CA GLY A 361 18.54 -9.84 5.46
C GLY A 361 18.77 -10.81 4.31
N GLU A 362 17.73 -11.40 3.74
CA GLU A 362 17.81 -12.32 2.61
C GLU A 362 17.66 -11.56 1.28
N ILE A 363 18.56 -11.82 0.32
CA ILE A 363 18.47 -11.23 -1.02
C ILE A 363 17.40 -11.99 -1.80
N VAL A 364 16.28 -11.33 -2.07
CA VAL A 364 15.14 -11.90 -2.81
C VAL A 364 15.10 -11.46 -4.28
N ARG A 365 15.92 -10.47 -4.66
CA ARG A 365 16.08 -9.98 -6.03
C ARG A 365 17.54 -9.60 -6.29
N ARG A 366 18.07 -10.00 -7.47
CA ARG A 366 19.42 -9.72 -7.94
C ARG A 366 19.40 -9.15 -9.36
N PRO A 367 20.46 -8.47 -9.82
CA PRO A 367 20.53 -7.94 -11.19
C PRO A 367 20.44 -9.03 -12.27
N GLU A 368 20.99 -10.22 -11.99
CA GLU A 368 21.01 -11.36 -12.91
C GLU A 368 19.71 -12.17 -12.96
N ASP A 369 18.76 -11.90 -12.07
CA ASP A 369 17.47 -12.59 -12.07
C ASP A 369 16.67 -12.24 -13.33
N PRO A 370 15.88 -13.16 -13.87
CA PRO A 370 15.03 -12.92 -15.03
C PRO A 370 14.01 -11.81 -14.73
N ALA A 371 13.43 -11.23 -15.78
CA ALA A 371 12.34 -10.26 -15.62
C ALA A 371 11.24 -10.82 -14.71
N PRO A 372 10.55 -9.97 -13.91
CA PRO A 372 9.47 -10.43 -13.05
C PRO A 372 8.41 -11.18 -13.84
N VAL A 373 7.97 -12.32 -13.31
CA VAL A 373 7.02 -13.18 -14.01
C VAL A 373 5.62 -12.60 -13.96
N LEU A 374 5.07 -12.27 -15.11
CA LEU A 374 3.66 -11.94 -15.26
C LEU A 374 2.80 -13.21 -15.14
N ASN A 375 1.61 -13.08 -14.57
CA ASN A 375 0.68 -14.21 -14.46
C ASN A 375 0.23 -14.67 -15.86
N PRO A 376 0.61 -15.87 -16.33
CA PRO A 376 0.29 -16.34 -17.68
C PRO A 376 -1.21 -16.57 -17.87
N ALA A 377 -1.95 -17.00 -16.83
CA ALA A 377 -3.39 -17.19 -16.90
C ALA A 377 -4.11 -15.87 -17.08
N PHE A 378 -3.62 -14.79 -16.42
CA PHE A 378 -4.17 -13.46 -16.55
C PHE A 378 -3.89 -12.85 -17.94
N LEU A 379 -2.69 -13.08 -18.48
CA LEU A 379 -2.36 -12.67 -19.86
C LEU A 379 -3.27 -13.36 -20.89
N ALA A 380 -3.56 -14.67 -20.71
CA ALA A 380 -4.43 -15.41 -21.59
C ALA A 380 -5.90 -14.98 -21.51
N ALA A 381 -6.33 -14.43 -20.38
CA ALA A 381 -7.67 -13.90 -20.16
C ALA A 381 -7.88 -12.47 -20.70
N ARG A 382 -6.85 -11.87 -21.33
CA ARG A 382 -6.94 -10.55 -21.98
C ARG A 382 -8.01 -10.60 -23.07
N ILE A 383 -8.92 -9.63 -23.06
CA ILE A 383 -9.96 -9.52 -24.07
C ILE A 383 -9.30 -9.08 -25.40
N CYS A 384 -9.22 -10.01 -26.34
CA CYS A 384 -8.78 -9.68 -27.72
C CYS A 384 -10.01 -9.26 -28.51
N HIS A 385 -10.07 -8.01 -28.93
CA HIS A 385 -11.08 -7.49 -29.86
C HIS A 385 -10.58 -7.53 -31.29
#